data_8829e2223d5452b2525b7ce500dabb18
#
_entry.id   8829e2223d5452b2525b7ce500dabb18
#
_cell.length_a   1.000
_cell.length_b   1.000
_cell.length_c   1.000
_cell.angle_alpha   90.00
_cell.angle_beta   90.00
_cell.angle_gamma   90.00
#
_symmetry.space_group_name_H-M   'P 1'
#
loop_
_entity.id
_entity.type
_entity.pdbx_description
1 polymer ?
#
loop_
_entity_poly.entity_id
_entity_poly.type
_entity_poly.pdbx_seq_one_letter_code
_entity_poly.pdbx_strand_id
1 'polypeptide(L)'
;CAIAYPITKKLHQMGAEVHAIVGFRNQDLVILEDEFKAASDKLVMMTDDGSYGKQGVVTVGMEEVIGREKVDLCVTIGPAIMMKFCALLTKKYEIPTIASLNAIMVDGTGMCGACRVMVGDEVKFACVDGPEFDGHLVNFDEAMQRQQIYKTQEGRAYLAAKEKDTHHGGCGQCGGEE
;
A
#
# COMPACT_ATOMS: atom_id res chain seq x y z
N CYS A 1 1.04 1.30 -5.79
CA CYS A 1 1.06 0.87 -7.21
C CYS A 1 2.39 0.21 -7.60
N ALA A 2 3.55 0.80 -7.29
CA ALA A 2 4.85 0.28 -7.72
C ALA A 2 5.11 -1.19 -7.29
N ILE A 3 4.67 -1.60 -6.11
CA ILE A 3 4.81 -2.98 -5.61
C ILE A 3 3.75 -3.90 -6.23
N ALA A 4 2.54 -3.41 -6.47
CA ALA A 4 1.46 -4.21 -7.03
C ALA A 4 1.70 -4.57 -8.51
N TYR A 5 2.28 -3.65 -9.29
CA TYR A 5 2.49 -3.83 -10.73
C TYR A 5 3.30 -5.09 -11.10
N PRO A 6 4.48 -5.38 -10.51
CA PRO A 6 5.23 -6.60 -10.83
C PRO A 6 4.44 -7.88 -10.54
N ILE A 7 3.65 -7.90 -9.48
CA ILE A 7 2.82 -9.05 -9.09
C ILE A 7 1.70 -9.24 -10.12
N THR A 8 0.96 -8.15 -10.46
CA THR A 8 -0.07 -8.14 -11.49
C THR A 8 0.46 -8.68 -12.82
N LYS A 9 1.60 -8.12 -13.29
CA LYS A 9 2.27 -8.56 -14.52
C LYS A 9 2.65 -10.04 -14.49
N LYS A 10 3.19 -10.51 -13.37
CA LYS A 10 3.62 -11.91 -13.24
C LYS A 10 2.44 -12.87 -13.28
N LEU A 11 1.36 -12.57 -12.56
CA LEU A 11 0.14 -13.37 -12.55
C LEU A 11 -0.49 -13.45 -13.95
N HIS A 12 -0.61 -12.33 -14.64
CA HIS A 12 -1.12 -12.28 -16.01
C HIS A 12 -0.24 -13.09 -17.00
N GLN A 13 1.09 -13.00 -16.88
CA GLN A 13 2.01 -13.83 -17.68
C GLN A 13 1.91 -15.33 -17.40
N MET A 14 1.46 -15.72 -16.22
CA MET A 14 1.22 -17.12 -15.86
C MET A 14 -0.13 -17.63 -16.35
N GLY A 15 -0.93 -16.80 -17.03
CA GLY A 15 -2.22 -17.14 -17.61
C GLY A 15 -3.40 -16.98 -16.65
N ALA A 16 -3.22 -16.29 -15.53
CA ALA A 16 -4.34 -15.91 -14.67
C ALA A 16 -5.13 -14.75 -15.30
N GLU A 17 -6.45 -14.76 -15.19
CA GLU A 17 -7.28 -13.59 -15.45
C GLU A 17 -7.12 -12.61 -14.29
N VAL A 18 -6.58 -11.42 -14.56
CA VAL A 18 -6.21 -10.45 -13.53
C VAL A 18 -7.10 -9.21 -13.61
N HIS A 19 -7.81 -8.96 -12.53
CA HIS A 19 -8.55 -7.72 -12.31
C HIS A 19 -7.78 -6.81 -11.36
N ALA A 20 -7.27 -5.70 -11.88
CA ALA A 20 -6.55 -4.71 -11.08
C ALA A 20 -7.51 -3.60 -10.62
N ILE A 21 -7.55 -3.33 -9.32
CA ILE A 21 -8.30 -2.22 -8.74
C ILE A 21 -7.30 -1.32 -8.04
N VAL A 22 -7.14 -0.11 -8.54
CA VAL A 22 -6.09 0.82 -8.09
C VAL A 22 -6.72 2.09 -7.58
N GLY A 23 -6.40 2.48 -6.35
CA GLY A 23 -6.95 3.64 -5.66
C GLY A 23 -5.92 4.74 -5.43
N PHE A 24 -6.34 5.99 -5.64
CA PHE A 24 -5.58 7.21 -5.42
C PHE A 24 -6.44 8.24 -4.68
N ARG A 25 -5.83 9.26 -4.12
CA ARG A 25 -6.59 10.36 -3.51
C ARG A 25 -7.24 11.26 -4.56
N ASN A 26 -6.50 11.58 -5.63
CA ASN A 26 -6.94 12.44 -6.71
C ASN A 26 -6.20 12.09 -8.01
N GLN A 27 -6.57 12.74 -9.11
CA GLN A 27 -5.99 12.53 -10.43
C GLN A 27 -4.49 12.80 -10.50
N ASP A 28 -4.00 13.80 -9.78
CA ASP A 28 -2.58 14.21 -9.83
C ASP A 28 -1.62 13.15 -9.29
N LEU A 29 -2.14 12.20 -8.51
CA LEU A 29 -1.39 11.09 -7.91
C LEU A 29 -1.45 9.80 -8.74
N VAL A 30 -2.19 9.79 -9.85
CA VAL A 30 -2.32 8.61 -10.72
C VAL A 30 -0.99 8.31 -11.39
N ILE A 31 -0.51 7.09 -11.22
CA ILE A 31 0.74 6.60 -11.82
C ILE A 31 0.55 5.18 -12.36
N LEU A 32 1.35 4.77 -13.35
CA LEU A 32 1.43 3.42 -13.91
C LEU A 32 0.10 2.91 -14.50
N GLU A 33 -0.77 3.80 -14.97
CA GLU A 33 -2.06 3.39 -15.53
C GLU A 33 -1.90 2.54 -16.79
N ASP A 34 -1.05 2.97 -17.73
CA ASP A 34 -0.83 2.24 -18.97
C ASP A 34 -0.17 0.88 -18.73
N GLU A 35 0.74 0.83 -17.75
CA GLU A 35 1.39 -0.40 -17.34
C GLU A 35 0.38 -1.39 -16.73
N PHE A 36 -0.53 -0.92 -15.88
CA PHE A 36 -1.59 -1.77 -15.32
C PHE A 36 -2.59 -2.21 -16.40
N LYS A 37 -2.95 -1.33 -17.36
CA LYS A 37 -3.80 -1.71 -18.50
C LYS A 37 -3.18 -2.83 -19.33
N ALA A 38 -1.85 -2.78 -19.53
CA ALA A 38 -1.13 -3.81 -20.27
C ALA A 38 -0.91 -5.11 -19.50
N ALA A 39 -1.00 -5.07 -18.17
CA ALA A 39 -0.69 -6.19 -17.28
C ALA A 39 -1.94 -6.82 -16.62
N SER A 40 -3.14 -6.37 -16.96
CA SER A 40 -4.39 -6.89 -16.41
C SER A 40 -5.47 -7.00 -17.49
N ASP A 41 -6.39 -7.93 -17.31
CA ASP A 41 -7.55 -8.10 -18.20
C ASP A 41 -8.60 -7.02 -17.97
N LYS A 42 -8.72 -6.55 -16.73
CA LYS A 42 -9.60 -5.44 -16.35
C LYS A 42 -8.88 -4.53 -15.35
N LEU A 43 -8.99 -3.24 -15.60
CA LEU A 43 -8.46 -2.19 -14.72
C LEU A 43 -9.59 -1.30 -14.22
N VAL A 44 -9.71 -1.15 -12.92
CA VAL A 44 -10.62 -0.20 -12.28
C VAL A 44 -9.80 0.85 -11.55
N MET A 45 -9.87 2.09 -12.04
CA MET A 45 -9.25 3.23 -11.40
C MET A 45 -10.24 3.89 -10.44
N MET A 46 -9.82 4.12 -9.19
CA MET A 46 -10.63 4.74 -8.14
C MET A 46 -9.93 6.00 -7.64
N THR A 47 -10.69 7.07 -7.37
CA THR A 47 -10.18 8.25 -6.66
C THR A 47 -11.13 8.64 -5.53
N ASP A 48 -10.56 9.06 -4.40
CA ASP A 48 -11.36 9.43 -3.22
C ASP A 48 -12.26 10.65 -3.52
N ASP A 49 -11.74 11.62 -4.29
CA ASP A 49 -12.42 12.86 -4.64
C ASP A 49 -13.27 12.78 -5.93
N GLY A 50 -13.18 11.68 -6.68
CA GLY A 50 -13.89 11.53 -7.96
C GLY A 50 -13.28 12.30 -9.13
N SER A 51 -12.08 12.85 -8.99
CA SER A 51 -11.42 13.63 -10.04
C SER A 51 -10.98 12.76 -11.23
N TYR A 52 -10.83 11.44 -11.04
CA TYR A 52 -10.49 10.50 -12.10
C TYR A 52 -11.07 9.09 -11.82
N GLY A 53 -11.50 8.41 -12.88
CA GLY A 53 -12.06 7.07 -12.77
C GLY A 53 -13.38 7.04 -11.99
N LYS A 54 -13.54 6.08 -11.09
CA LYS A 54 -14.71 5.98 -10.20
C LYS A 54 -14.42 6.65 -8.87
N GLN A 55 -15.40 7.38 -8.35
CA GLN A 55 -15.29 7.93 -7.00
C GLN A 55 -15.49 6.86 -5.94
N GLY A 56 -14.62 6.86 -4.95
CA GLY A 56 -14.72 6.01 -3.77
C GLY A 56 -13.45 5.23 -3.46
N VAL A 57 -13.55 4.39 -2.43
CA VAL A 57 -12.45 3.52 -1.97
C VAL A 57 -12.40 2.21 -2.73
N VAL A 58 -11.26 1.56 -2.75
CA VAL A 58 -11.02 0.32 -3.52
C VAL A 58 -11.98 -0.82 -3.19
N THR A 59 -12.51 -0.89 -1.97
CA THR A 59 -13.48 -1.91 -1.56
C THR A 59 -14.80 -1.82 -2.34
N VAL A 60 -15.21 -0.62 -2.79
CA VAL A 60 -16.39 -0.45 -3.65
C VAL A 60 -16.14 -1.09 -5.01
N GLY A 61 -14.97 -0.85 -5.60
CA GLY A 61 -14.58 -1.52 -6.85
C GLY A 61 -14.47 -3.04 -6.70
N MET A 62 -13.99 -3.52 -5.54
CA MET A 62 -13.92 -4.96 -5.24
C MET A 62 -15.30 -5.59 -5.16
N GLU A 63 -16.27 -4.97 -4.48
CA GLU A 63 -17.65 -5.47 -4.38
C GLU A 63 -18.30 -5.63 -5.77
N GLU A 64 -18.06 -4.69 -6.67
CA GLU A 64 -18.56 -4.79 -8.05
C GLU A 64 -17.96 -5.96 -8.82
N VAL A 65 -16.67 -6.23 -8.66
CA VAL A 65 -16.01 -7.36 -9.32
C VAL A 65 -16.50 -8.68 -8.72
N ILE A 66 -16.49 -8.80 -7.39
CA ILE A 66 -16.93 -10.02 -6.68
C ILE A 66 -18.40 -10.33 -6.97
N GLY A 67 -19.25 -9.31 -7.11
CA GLY A 67 -20.66 -9.49 -7.42
C GLY A 67 -20.96 -9.96 -8.87
N ARG A 68 -19.99 -9.83 -9.77
CA ARG A 68 -20.16 -10.18 -11.19
C ARG A 68 -19.40 -11.43 -11.61
N GLU A 69 -18.30 -11.71 -10.95
CA GLU A 69 -17.36 -12.74 -11.38
C GLU A 69 -16.85 -13.53 -10.18
N LYS A 70 -16.51 -14.79 -10.42
CA LYS A 70 -15.87 -15.61 -9.40
C LYS A 70 -14.42 -15.20 -9.24
N VAL A 71 -14.04 -14.84 -8.04
CA VAL A 71 -12.67 -14.49 -7.67
C VAL A 71 -12.07 -15.64 -6.86
N ASP A 72 -10.98 -16.21 -7.32
CA ASP A 72 -10.32 -17.34 -6.65
C ASP A 72 -9.25 -16.87 -5.63
N LEU A 73 -8.66 -15.69 -5.82
CA LEU A 73 -7.64 -15.12 -4.96
C LEU A 73 -7.68 -13.59 -4.99
N CYS A 74 -7.56 -12.97 -3.83
CA CYS A 74 -7.35 -11.53 -3.69
C CYS A 74 -5.92 -11.28 -3.19
N VAL A 75 -5.22 -10.33 -3.82
CA VAL A 75 -3.95 -9.81 -3.33
C VAL A 75 -4.12 -8.33 -3.02
N THR A 76 -3.89 -7.94 -1.77
CA THR A 76 -4.05 -6.54 -1.33
C THR A 76 -2.72 -5.95 -0.90
N ILE A 77 -2.40 -4.76 -1.44
CA ILE A 77 -1.12 -4.06 -1.25
C ILE A 77 -1.39 -2.57 -1.11
N GLY A 78 -1.05 -2.00 0.04
CA GLY A 78 -1.26 -0.58 0.28
C GLY A 78 -1.30 -0.21 1.77
N PRO A 79 -1.95 0.89 2.14
CA PRO A 79 -2.10 1.27 3.54
C PRO A 79 -2.75 0.15 4.38
N ALA A 80 -2.26 -0.06 5.61
CA ALA A 80 -2.74 -1.14 6.46
C ALA A 80 -4.26 -1.09 6.70
N ILE A 81 -4.82 0.12 6.82
CA ILE A 81 -6.27 0.32 6.95
C ILE A 81 -7.03 -0.17 5.71
N MET A 82 -6.52 0.09 4.50
CA MET A 82 -7.10 -0.39 3.26
C MET A 82 -7.06 -1.93 3.21
N MET A 83 -5.90 -2.52 3.48
CA MET A 83 -5.73 -3.97 3.50
C MET A 83 -6.66 -4.64 4.50
N LYS A 84 -6.87 -4.05 5.69
CA LYS A 84 -7.84 -4.50 6.68
C LYS A 84 -9.25 -4.58 6.11
N PHE A 85 -9.73 -3.50 5.47
CA PHE A 85 -11.08 -3.49 4.91
C PHE A 85 -11.22 -4.43 3.70
N CYS A 86 -10.19 -4.57 2.86
CA CYS A 86 -10.18 -5.57 1.79
C CYS A 86 -10.29 -6.99 2.35
N ALA A 87 -9.49 -7.33 3.39
CA ALA A 87 -9.55 -8.64 4.03
C ALA A 87 -10.89 -8.92 4.71
N LEU A 88 -11.51 -7.92 5.36
CA LEU A 88 -12.83 -8.04 5.95
C LEU A 88 -13.91 -8.27 4.88
N LEU A 89 -13.79 -7.61 3.73
CA LEU A 89 -14.71 -7.79 2.61
C LEU A 89 -14.57 -9.20 2.02
N THR A 90 -13.37 -9.61 1.65
CA THR A 90 -13.13 -10.93 1.04
C THR A 90 -13.47 -12.08 1.97
N LYS A 91 -13.34 -11.90 3.30
CA LYS A 91 -13.77 -12.88 4.30
C LYS A 91 -15.26 -13.19 4.23
N LYS A 92 -16.11 -12.20 3.94
CA LYS A 92 -17.57 -12.42 3.77
C LYS A 92 -17.91 -13.31 2.58
N TYR A 93 -17.06 -13.31 1.57
CA TYR A 93 -17.21 -14.07 0.33
C TYR A 93 -16.33 -15.32 0.29
N GLU A 94 -15.64 -15.64 1.40
CA GLU A 94 -14.75 -16.80 1.52
C GLU A 94 -13.64 -16.82 0.46
N ILE A 95 -13.18 -15.65 0.01
CA ILE A 95 -12.12 -15.51 -1.00
C ILE A 95 -10.77 -15.49 -0.28
N PRO A 96 -9.86 -16.44 -0.56
CA PRO A 96 -8.50 -16.41 -0.04
C PRO A 96 -7.82 -15.06 -0.33
N THR A 97 -7.17 -14.49 0.67
CA THR A 97 -6.62 -13.12 0.57
C THR A 97 -5.20 -13.07 1.07
N ILE A 98 -4.30 -12.61 0.22
CA ILE A 98 -2.91 -12.33 0.58
C ILE A 98 -2.77 -10.83 0.82
N ALA A 99 -2.27 -10.45 1.99
CA ALA A 99 -1.91 -9.07 2.32
C ALA A 99 -0.38 -8.92 2.30
N SER A 100 0.13 -8.02 1.46
CA SER A 100 1.55 -7.68 1.44
C SER A 100 1.80 -6.49 2.38
N LEU A 101 2.37 -6.79 3.55
CA LEU A 101 2.48 -5.84 4.65
C LEU A 101 3.66 -4.88 4.48
N ASN A 102 3.42 -3.62 4.76
CA ASN A 102 4.42 -2.54 4.76
C ASN A 102 4.90 -2.20 6.19
N ALA A 103 5.30 -3.22 6.96
CA ALA A 103 5.81 -3.04 8.31
C ALA A 103 7.12 -2.22 8.32
N ILE A 104 7.38 -1.50 9.44
CA ILE A 104 8.67 -0.82 9.64
C ILE A 104 9.76 -1.87 9.72
N MET A 105 10.76 -1.77 8.85
CA MET A 105 11.93 -2.66 8.82
C MET A 105 13.20 -1.86 9.14
N VAL A 106 13.96 -2.30 10.12
CA VAL A 106 15.20 -1.64 10.56
C VAL A 106 16.42 -2.40 10.05
N ASP A 107 16.56 -3.69 10.39
CA ASP A 107 17.73 -4.49 9.97
C ASP A 107 17.43 -5.53 8.87
N GLY A 108 16.19 -5.97 8.75
CA GLY A 108 15.79 -6.94 7.73
C GLY A 108 16.22 -8.39 7.99
N THR A 109 16.79 -8.70 9.16
CA THR A 109 17.35 -10.03 9.48
C THR A 109 16.48 -10.85 10.42
N GLY A 110 15.37 -10.29 10.91
CA GLY A 110 14.49 -10.91 11.90
C GLY A 110 14.96 -10.75 13.36
N MET A 111 16.08 -10.06 13.61
CA MET A 111 16.65 -9.96 14.96
C MET A 111 16.08 -8.78 15.77
N CYS A 112 15.87 -7.62 15.14
CA CYS A 112 15.48 -6.40 15.86
C CYS A 112 14.01 -6.37 16.27
N GLY A 113 13.14 -7.18 15.66
CA GLY A 113 11.72 -7.27 15.98
C GLY A 113 10.89 -6.04 15.58
N ALA A 114 11.44 -5.07 14.83
CA ALA A 114 10.71 -3.86 14.42
C ALA A 114 9.51 -4.20 13.52
N CYS A 115 9.68 -5.15 12.61
CA CYS A 115 8.67 -5.60 11.64
C CYS A 115 7.73 -6.71 12.16
N ARG A 116 7.67 -6.89 13.49
CA ARG A 116 6.81 -7.90 14.11
C ARG A 116 5.34 -7.67 13.78
N VAL A 117 4.64 -8.75 13.46
CA VAL A 117 3.20 -8.78 13.20
C VAL A 117 2.60 -10.05 13.81
N MET A 118 1.36 -9.97 14.30
CA MET A 118 0.58 -11.14 14.71
C MET A 118 -0.20 -11.68 13.52
N VAL A 119 -0.02 -12.97 13.23
CA VAL A 119 -0.73 -13.69 12.18
C VAL A 119 -1.37 -14.93 12.80
N GLY A 120 -2.68 -14.91 12.97
CA GLY A 120 -3.36 -15.86 13.84
C GLY A 120 -2.87 -15.71 15.28
N ASP A 121 -2.42 -16.81 15.89
CA ASP A 121 -1.88 -16.86 17.25
C ASP A 121 -0.33 -16.80 17.28
N GLU A 122 0.31 -16.59 16.13
CA GLU A 122 1.77 -16.60 16.01
C GLU A 122 2.35 -15.22 15.77
N VAL A 123 3.50 -14.95 16.40
CA VAL A 123 4.33 -13.79 16.09
C VAL A 123 5.18 -14.10 14.86
N LYS A 124 5.08 -13.27 13.83
CA LYS A 124 5.89 -13.35 12.61
C LYS A 124 6.71 -12.07 12.43
N PHE A 125 7.77 -12.16 11.63
CA PHE A 125 8.60 -11.01 11.25
C PHE A 125 8.48 -10.78 9.75
N ALA A 126 7.88 -9.65 9.34
CA ALA A 126 7.60 -9.40 7.93
C ALA A 126 8.84 -9.42 7.03
N CYS A 127 10.02 -9.15 7.57
CA CYS A 127 11.27 -9.16 6.80
C CYS A 127 11.80 -10.56 6.46
N VAL A 128 11.46 -11.60 7.23
CA VAL A 128 11.97 -12.99 7.04
C VAL A 128 10.86 -14.01 6.81
N ASP A 129 9.66 -13.80 7.41
CA ASP A 129 8.51 -14.70 7.26
C ASP A 129 7.53 -14.23 6.18
N GLY A 130 7.61 -12.94 5.77
CA GLY A 130 6.72 -12.29 4.82
C GLY A 130 7.48 -11.63 3.67
N PRO A 131 7.03 -10.50 3.18
CA PRO A 131 5.95 -9.61 3.70
C PRO A 131 4.51 -10.05 3.39
N GLU A 132 4.32 -11.12 2.62
CA GLU A 132 3.02 -11.65 2.22
C GLU A 132 2.50 -12.62 3.29
N PHE A 133 1.29 -12.34 3.79
CA PHE A 133 0.61 -13.17 4.78
C PHE A 133 -0.86 -13.38 4.41
N ASP A 134 -1.48 -14.42 4.99
CA ASP A 134 -2.93 -14.58 4.91
C ASP A 134 -3.61 -13.37 5.57
N GLY A 135 -4.27 -12.55 4.74
CA GLY A 135 -4.92 -11.33 5.17
C GLY A 135 -6.05 -11.54 6.19
N HIS A 136 -6.64 -12.75 6.22
CA HIS A 136 -7.69 -13.08 7.19
C HIS A 136 -7.15 -13.40 8.59
N LEU A 137 -5.85 -13.67 8.70
CA LEU A 137 -5.17 -14.00 9.97
C LEU A 137 -4.36 -12.83 10.53
N VAL A 138 -4.06 -11.80 9.72
CA VAL A 138 -3.28 -10.65 10.16
C VAL A 138 -4.05 -9.80 11.18
N ASN A 139 -3.41 -9.49 12.31
CA ASN A 139 -3.90 -8.49 13.25
C ASN A 139 -3.51 -7.08 12.78
N PHE A 140 -4.36 -6.51 11.91
CA PHE A 140 -4.13 -5.17 11.34
C PHE A 140 -4.15 -4.06 12.40
N ASP A 141 -4.90 -4.20 13.49
CA ASP A 141 -4.97 -3.17 14.53
C ASP A 141 -3.63 -3.04 15.26
N GLU A 142 -3.01 -4.16 15.62
CA GLU A 142 -1.66 -4.16 16.18
C GLU A 142 -0.65 -3.67 15.16
N ALA A 143 -0.72 -4.12 13.90
CA ALA A 143 0.18 -3.67 12.84
C ALA A 143 0.14 -2.15 12.64
N MET A 144 -1.06 -1.54 12.64
CA MET A 144 -1.22 -0.08 12.54
C MET A 144 -0.67 0.66 13.77
N GLN A 145 -0.85 0.12 14.98
CA GLN A 145 -0.26 0.70 16.19
C GLN A 145 1.26 0.68 16.13
N ARG A 146 1.85 -0.41 15.64
CA ARG A 146 3.29 -0.53 15.48
C ARG A 146 3.86 0.41 14.44
N GLN A 147 3.15 0.72 13.37
CA GLN A 147 3.56 1.73 12.38
C GLN A 147 3.68 3.15 12.95
N GLN A 148 3.16 3.39 14.15
CA GLN A 148 3.21 4.71 14.80
C GLN A 148 4.39 4.88 15.77
N ILE A 149 5.21 3.85 15.97
CA ILE A 149 6.29 3.86 16.98
C ILE A 149 7.25 5.04 16.81
N TYR A 150 7.57 5.42 15.58
CA TYR A 150 8.52 6.51 15.26
C TYR A 150 7.86 7.80 14.79
N LYS A 151 6.53 7.91 14.81
CA LYS A 151 5.79 9.05 14.27
C LYS A 151 6.22 10.40 14.86
N THR A 152 6.55 10.44 16.15
CA THR A 152 7.04 11.67 16.81
C THR A 152 8.43 12.06 16.31
N GLN A 153 9.33 11.09 16.15
CA GLN A 153 10.68 11.29 15.65
C GLN A 153 10.66 11.72 14.18
N GLU A 154 9.84 11.06 13.35
CA GLU A 154 9.63 11.41 11.95
C GLU A 154 9.08 12.83 11.80
N GLY A 155 8.09 13.23 12.61
CA GLY A 155 7.54 14.57 12.62
C GLY A 155 8.58 15.63 12.97
N ARG A 156 9.42 15.38 13.98
CA ARG A 156 10.52 16.28 14.34
C ARG A 156 11.58 16.38 13.24
N ALA A 157 11.97 15.26 12.64
CA ALA A 157 12.93 15.24 11.54
C ALA A 157 12.39 16.00 10.31
N TYR A 158 11.11 15.81 9.98
CA TYR A 158 10.45 16.52 8.89
C TYR A 158 10.42 18.03 9.10
N LEU A 159 10.08 18.51 10.31
CA LEU A 159 10.08 19.93 10.63
C LEU A 159 11.49 20.52 10.54
N ALA A 160 12.49 19.83 11.10
CA ALA A 160 13.89 20.27 11.03
C ALA A 160 14.43 20.32 9.57
N ALA A 161 13.98 19.40 8.69
CA ALA A 161 14.32 19.45 7.27
C ALA A 161 13.69 20.66 6.58
N LYS A 162 12.40 20.94 6.84
CA LYS A 162 11.72 22.11 6.29
C LYS A 162 12.35 23.44 6.73
N GLU A 163 12.78 23.57 7.99
CA GLU A 163 13.46 24.75 8.48
C GLU A 163 14.80 24.98 7.74
N LYS A 164 15.54 23.91 7.43
CA LYS A 164 16.77 24.01 6.63
C LYS A 164 16.51 24.44 5.20
N ASP A 165 15.46 23.94 4.55
CA ASP A 165 15.12 24.32 3.18
C ASP A 165 14.69 25.80 3.08
N THR A 166 14.11 26.39 4.11
CA THR A 166 13.75 27.81 4.13
C THR A 166 14.97 28.74 4.24
N HIS A 167 16.14 28.24 4.69
CA HIS A 167 17.39 29.01 4.77
C HIS A 167 18.22 29.02 3.46
N HIS A 168 17.88 28.18 2.46
CA HIS A 168 18.56 28.21 1.15
C HIS A 168 17.95 29.20 0.15
N GLY A 169 16.91 29.91 0.52
CA GLY A 169 16.21 30.89 -0.31
C GLY A 169 16.52 32.34 0.04
N GLY A 170 17.78 32.73 0.21
CA GLY A 170 18.03 34.14 0.44
C GLY A 170 19.47 34.47 0.85
N CYS A 171 20.25 34.78 -0.06
CA CYS A 171 21.20 35.87 -0.17
C CYS A 171 22.28 35.60 -1.21
N GLY A 172 21.88 35.57 -2.44
CA GLY A 172 22.78 35.68 -3.60
C GLY A 172 23.07 37.12 -3.97
N GLN A 173 23.26 38.03 -2.99
CA GLN A 173 23.69 39.41 -3.26
C GLN A 173 24.42 39.99 -2.06
N CYS A 174 25.68 39.62 -1.90
CA CYS A 174 26.70 40.44 -1.25
C CYS A 174 28.01 40.23 -2.02
N GLY A 175 28.00 40.61 -3.29
CA GLY A 175 29.21 41.01 -3.98
C GLY A 175 29.43 42.48 -3.69
N GLY A 176 30.18 42.79 -2.66
CA GLY A 176 30.72 44.11 -2.42
C GLY A 176 32.07 44.21 -3.13
N GLU A 177 32.16 45.18 -4.04
CA GLU A 177 33.40 45.75 -4.55
C GLU A 177 34.22 46.34 -3.39
N GLU A 178 35.51 46.01 -3.37
CA GLU A 178 36.65 46.92 -3.39
C GLU A 178 37.94 46.10 -3.37
#